data_44c3de66ef81916ddb95ba041d92e010
#
_entry.id   44c3de66ef81916ddb95ba041d92e010
#
_cell.length_a   1.000
_cell.length_b   1.000
_cell.length_c   1.000
_cell.angle_alpha   90.00
_cell.angle_beta   90.00
_cell.angle_gamma   90.00
#
_symmetry.space_group_name_H-M   'P 1'
#
loop_
_entity.id
_entity.type
_entity.pdbx_description
1 polymer ?
#
loop_
_entity_poly.entity_id
_entity_poly.type
_entity_poly.pdbx_seq_one_letter_code
_entity_poly.pdbx_strand_id
1 'polypeptide(L)'
;VERNHSYYNKNVRLYDSLIAHMVEQIRNSEYISQKTDVISGQSGRLDTTKVWRAEYIEDNRIFHTYEDDNQPSFTVDLLLDASASRLQYQEMLAAQGVIISKSLVACNIPVRVTRFCSVRGYTVFHILKSFRDKKCDNIFNYYAAGWNRDGLAFRGIGKILDMNPGVADRHLVIILTDAAPNDSQRILPSQDSPFGHDYSDDISVNDAAEEVRAPVSYTHLR
;
A
#
# COMPACT_ATOMS: atom_id res chain seq x y z
N VAL A 1 0.55 6.32 -22.57
CA VAL A 1 -0.28 7.27 -21.77
C VAL A 1 -1.65 7.39 -22.41
N GLU A 2 -1.76 7.85 -23.64
CA GLU A 2 -3.04 8.06 -24.34
C GLU A 2 -3.90 6.78 -24.40
N ARG A 3 -3.30 5.62 -24.67
CA ARG A 3 -4.01 4.32 -24.68
C ARG A 3 -4.61 4.00 -23.31
N ASN A 4 -3.89 4.21 -22.21
CA ASN A 4 -4.37 3.97 -20.86
C ASN A 4 -5.55 4.89 -20.52
N HIS A 5 -5.46 6.18 -20.87
CA HIS A 5 -6.56 7.15 -20.73
C HIS A 5 -7.78 6.75 -21.57
N SER A 6 -7.58 6.41 -22.83
CA SER A 6 -8.67 6.00 -23.71
C SER A 6 -9.39 4.75 -23.20
N TYR A 7 -8.62 3.76 -22.70
CA TYR A 7 -9.18 2.55 -22.11
C TYR A 7 -10.03 2.85 -20.86
N TYR A 8 -9.51 3.69 -19.95
CA TYR A 8 -10.23 4.11 -18.75
C TYR A 8 -11.52 4.86 -19.10
N ASN A 9 -11.44 5.80 -20.04
CA ASN A 9 -12.59 6.63 -20.41
C ASN A 9 -13.72 5.84 -21.07
N LYS A 10 -13.41 4.76 -21.79
CA LYS A 10 -14.45 3.87 -22.36
C LYS A 10 -15.34 3.24 -21.29
N ASN A 11 -14.81 3.01 -20.11
CA ASN A 11 -15.48 2.30 -19.02
C ASN A 11 -15.70 3.19 -17.78
N VAL A 12 -15.61 4.51 -17.92
CA VAL A 12 -15.61 5.45 -16.79
C VAL A 12 -16.80 5.26 -15.85
N ARG A 13 -18.02 5.08 -16.38
CA ARG A 13 -19.22 4.88 -15.55
C ARG A 13 -19.13 3.63 -14.68
N LEU A 14 -18.59 2.53 -15.24
CA LEU A 14 -18.37 1.28 -14.48
C LEU A 14 -17.33 1.51 -13.38
N TYR A 15 -16.24 2.20 -13.71
CA TYR A 15 -15.16 2.45 -12.77
C TYR A 15 -15.57 3.42 -11.66
N ASP A 16 -16.36 4.43 -11.96
CA ASP A 16 -16.91 5.33 -10.93
C ASP A 16 -17.83 4.58 -9.96
N SER A 17 -18.65 3.64 -10.46
CA SER A 17 -19.46 2.77 -9.60
C SER A 17 -18.59 1.85 -8.73
N LEU A 18 -17.53 1.27 -9.28
CA LEU A 18 -16.58 0.45 -8.51
C LEU A 18 -15.86 1.28 -7.45
N ILE A 19 -15.42 2.50 -7.77
CA ILE A 19 -14.80 3.42 -6.82
C ILE A 19 -15.76 3.72 -5.68
N ALA A 20 -17.02 4.06 -5.98
CA ALA A 20 -18.02 4.35 -4.95
C ALA A 20 -18.24 3.16 -4.02
N HIS A 21 -18.33 1.95 -4.57
CA HIS A 21 -18.48 0.72 -3.78
C HIS A 21 -17.26 0.43 -2.91
N MET A 22 -16.04 0.58 -3.45
CA MET A 22 -14.80 0.42 -2.68
C MET A 22 -14.70 1.44 -1.56
N VAL A 23 -15.05 2.71 -1.81
CA VAL A 23 -15.08 3.77 -0.79
C VAL A 23 -16.01 3.40 0.35
N GLU A 24 -17.21 2.89 0.04
CA GLU A 24 -18.16 2.44 1.06
C GLU A 24 -17.60 1.29 1.89
N GLN A 25 -17.00 0.28 1.24
CA GLN A 25 -16.40 -0.86 1.93
C GLN A 25 -15.22 -0.43 2.82
N ILE A 26 -14.34 0.43 2.35
CA ILE A 26 -13.19 0.93 3.11
C ILE A 26 -13.68 1.70 4.34
N ARG A 27 -14.63 2.63 4.18
CA ARG A 27 -15.19 3.40 5.29
C ARG A 27 -15.85 2.50 6.34
N ASN A 28 -16.60 1.50 5.90
CA ASN A 28 -17.22 0.55 6.83
C ASN A 28 -16.17 -0.27 7.60
N SER A 29 -15.06 -0.67 6.94
CA SER A 29 -13.96 -1.39 7.58
C SER A 29 -13.19 -0.49 8.56
N GLU A 30 -12.94 0.76 8.20
CA GLU A 30 -12.29 1.74 9.09
C GLU A 30 -13.16 2.04 10.30
N TYR A 31 -14.46 2.25 10.12
CA TYR A 31 -15.40 2.50 11.22
C TYR A 31 -15.42 1.34 12.24
N ILE A 32 -15.31 0.10 11.76
CA ILE A 32 -15.23 -1.08 12.64
C ILE A 32 -13.86 -1.16 13.33
N SER A 33 -12.79 -0.70 12.67
CA SER A 33 -11.40 -0.75 13.18
C SER A 33 -11.04 0.42 14.09
N GLN A 34 -11.73 1.55 13.99
CA GLN A 34 -11.56 2.68 14.89
C GLN A 34 -12.09 2.27 16.27
N LYS A 35 -11.19 1.80 17.14
CA LYS A 35 -11.42 1.87 18.58
C LYS A 35 -11.51 3.34 18.89
N THR A 36 -12.71 3.81 19.20
CA THR A 36 -12.93 5.13 19.78
C THR A 36 -12.20 5.13 21.10
N ASP A 37 -11.01 5.71 21.15
CA ASP A 37 -10.31 5.91 22.39
C ASP A 37 -11.11 6.93 23.20
N VAL A 38 -11.82 6.40 24.17
CA VAL A 38 -12.63 7.18 25.10
C VAL A 38 -11.68 7.77 26.12
N ILE A 39 -11.28 9.04 25.92
CA ILE A 39 -10.44 9.72 26.88
C ILE A 39 -11.32 10.30 27.98
N SER A 40 -11.05 9.90 29.24
CA SER A 40 -11.69 10.49 30.39
C SER A 40 -11.11 11.88 30.66
N GLY A 41 -11.95 12.90 30.59
CA GLY A 41 -11.60 14.32 30.74
C GLY A 41 -12.53 15.06 31.69
N GLN A 42 -12.28 16.37 31.86
CA GLN A 42 -13.11 17.28 32.63
C GLN A 42 -14.23 17.95 31.82
N SER A 43 -14.32 17.66 30.52
CA SER A 43 -15.34 18.20 29.61
C SER A 43 -15.75 17.14 28.61
N GLY A 44 -16.97 17.23 28.09
CA GLY A 44 -17.51 16.30 27.10
C GLY A 44 -18.83 15.66 27.54
N ARG A 45 -19.07 14.40 27.13
CA ARG A 45 -20.27 13.65 27.54
C ARG A 45 -20.08 13.03 28.92
N LEU A 46 -21.00 13.28 29.86
CA LEU A 46 -20.94 12.74 31.21
C LEU A 46 -20.97 11.19 31.20
N ASP A 47 -20.00 10.58 31.87
CA ASP A 47 -20.01 9.16 32.19
C ASP A 47 -20.73 8.91 33.50
N THR A 48 -21.99 8.52 33.41
CA THR A 48 -22.83 8.27 34.58
C THR A 48 -22.28 7.18 35.49
N THR A 49 -21.44 6.28 34.99
CA THR A 49 -20.82 5.23 35.81
C THR A 49 -19.66 5.74 36.67
N LYS A 50 -19.11 6.90 36.33
CA LYS A 50 -17.95 7.52 37.02
C LYS A 50 -18.32 8.74 37.87
N VAL A 51 -19.60 9.17 37.89
CA VAL A 51 -20.04 10.35 38.64
C VAL A 51 -19.68 10.27 40.13
N TRP A 52 -19.73 9.06 40.70
CA TRP A 52 -19.35 8.83 42.08
C TRP A 52 -17.89 9.21 42.42
N ARG A 53 -16.98 9.24 41.40
CA ARG A 53 -15.59 9.62 41.61
C ARG A 53 -15.42 11.09 41.92
N ALA A 54 -16.28 11.95 41.34
CA ALA A 54 -16.25 13.38 41.65
C ALA A 54 -16.62 13.65 43.11
N GLU A 55 -17.56 12.87 43.66
CA GLU A 55 -18.05 13.07 45.03
C GLU A 55 -17.14 12.43 46.10
N TYR A 56 -16.63 11.21 45.85
CA TYR A 56 -15.89 10.42 46.84
C TYR A 56 -14.38 10.48 46.74
N ILE A 57 -13.83 10.81 45.55
CA ILE A 57 -12.39 10.76 45.27
C ILE A 57 -11.87 12.14 44.82
N GLU A 58 -12.74 13.12 44.66
CA GLU A 58 -12.42 14.45 44.08
C GLU A 58 -11.79 14.40 42.70
N ASP A 59 -12.05 13.31 41.92
CA ASP A 59 -11.59 13.15 40.55
C ASP A 59 -12.64 13.65 39.56
N ASN A 60 -12.42 14.83 39.01
CA ASN A 60 -13.35 15.49 38.06
C ASN A 60 -13.26 14.95 36.62
N ARG A 61 -12.48 13.89 36.37
CA ARG A 61 -12.39 13.23 35.05
C ARG A 61 -13.55 12.26 34.83
N ILE A 62 -14.77 12.77 34.91
CA ILE A 62 -16.03 12.03 34.78
C ILE A 62 -16.69 12.21 33.42
N PHE A 63 -16.06 12.92 32.51
CA PHE A 63 -16.55 13.12 31.17
C PHE A 63 -15.75 12.30 30.17
N HIS A 64 -16.42 11.82 29.12
CA HIS A 64 -15.81 11.21 27.95
C HIS A 64 -15.75 12.23 26.82
N THR A 65 -14.56 12.46 26.29
CA THR A 65 -14.35 13.15 25.04
C THR A 65 -13.95 12.10 24.00
N TYR A 66 -14.64 12.11 22.87
CA TYR A 66 -14.23 11.34 21.72
C TYR A 66 -13.22 12.21 20.96
N GLU A 67 -11.97 11.84 20.94
CA GLU A 67 -11.05 12.42 19.97
C GLU A 67 -11.33 11.76 18.62
N ASP A 68 -11.94 12.54 17.72
CA ASP A 68 -11.89 12.24 16.28
C ASP A 68 -10.44 12.50 15.85
N ASP A 69 -9.62 11.46 15.91
CA ASP A 69 -8.29 11.53 15.36
C ASP A 69 -8.44 11.53 13.82
N ASN A 70 -8.51 12.72 13.24
CA ASN A 70 -8.60 12.95 11.79
C ASN A 70 -7.31 12.50 11.05
N GLN A 71 -6.39 11.82 11.74
CA GLN A 71 -5.22 11.27 11.10
C GLN A 71 -5.57 9.95 10.41
N PRO A 72 -5.02 9.71 9.23
CA PRO A 72 -5.24 8.45 8.54
C PRO A 72 -4.70 7.29 9.39
N SER A 73 -5.51 6.27 9.61
CA SER A 73 -5.17 5.10 10.42
C SER A 73 -3.98 4.31 9.85
N PHE A 74 -3.74 4.43 8.56
CA PHE A 74 -2.63 3.78 7.85
C PHE A 74 -2.31 4.49 6.53
N THR A 75 -1.14 4.19 5.98
CA THR A 75 -0.74 4.59 4.62
C THR A 75 -0.68 3.38 3.72
N VAL A 76 -0.88 3.59 2.42
CA VAL A 76 -0.87 2.50 1.43
C VAL A 76 0.23 2.72 0.40
N ASP A 77 1.03 1.70 0.19
CA ASP A 77 1.95 1.59 -0.93
C ASP A 77 1.42 0.59 -1.95
N LEU A 78 1.04 1.07 -3.13
CA LEU A 78 0.59 0.26 -4.24
C LEU A 78 1.77 0.00 -5.19
N LEU A 79 2.21 -1.24 -5.25
CA LEU A 79 3.33 -1.68 -6.08
C LEU A 79 2.79 -2.40 -7.32
N LEU A 80 3.10 -1.88 -8.50
CA LEU A 80 2.65 -2.40 -9.79
C LEU A 80 3.82 -3.08 -10.49
N ASP A 81 3.69 -4.36 -10.77
CA ASP A 81 4.60 -5.07 -11.64
C ASP A 81 4.50 -4.52 -13.06
N ALA A 82 5.63 -4.07 -13.61
CA ALA A 82 5.73 -3.53 -14.95
C ALA A 82 6.62 -4.39 -15.84
N SER A 83 6.69 -5.69 -15.62
CA SER A 83 7.39 -6.65 -16.49
C SER A 83 6.73 -6.76 -17.85
N ALA A 84 7.49 -7.26 -18.84
CA ALA A 84 7.00 -7.41 -20.22
C ALA A 84 5.83 -8.38 -20.34
N SER A 85 5.67 -9.34 -19.42
CA SER A 85 4.51 -10.24 -19.35
C SER A 85 3.19 -9.47 -19.18
N ARG A 86 3.25 -8.27 -18.58
CA ARG A 86 2.10 -7.37 -18.35
C ARG A 86 1.72 -6.53 -19.56
N LEU A 87 2.47 -6.57 -20.66
CA LEU A 87 2.27 -5.68 -21.81
C LEU A 87 0.85 -5.75 -22.39
N GLN A 88 0.28 -6.94 -22.47
CA GLN A 88 -1.09 -7.15 -22.99
C GLN A 88 -2.19 -6.68 -21.99
N TYR A 89 -1.86 -6.51 -20.71
CA TYR A 89 -2.78 -6.08 -19.65
C TYR A 89 -2.45 -4.68 -19.16
N GLN A 90 -1.59 -3.96 -19.84
CA GLN A 90 -1.06 -2.67 -19.41
C GLN A 90 -2.16 -1.65 -19.10
N GLU A 91 -3.13 -1.52 -19.99
CA GLU A 91 -4.24 -0.58 -19.84
C GLU A 91 -5.13 -0.94 -18.64
N MET A 92 -5.36 -2.24 -18.44
CA MET A 92 -6.14 -2.75 -17.32
C MET A 92 -5.44 -2.50 -15.98
N LEU A 93 -4.14 -2.77 -15.88
CA LEU A 93 -3.35 -2.53 -14.67
C LEU A 93 -3.27 -1.04 -14.33
N ALA A 94 -3.09 -0.18 -15.35
CA ALA A 94 -3.16 1.27 -15.15
C ALA A 94 -4.53 1.69 -14.59
N ALA A 95 -5.62 1.16 -15.16
CA ALA A 95 -6.97 1.44 -14.67
C ALA A 95 -7.20 0.94 -13.24
N GLN A 96 -6.75 -0.26 -12.90
CA GLN A 96 -6.82 -0.80 -11.54
C GLN A 96 -6.05 0.08 -10.54
N GLY A 97 -4.83 0.49 -10.90
CA GLY A 97 -4.04 1.42 -10.08
C GLY A 97 -4.76 2.74 -9.82
N VAL A 98 -5.43 3.30 -10.83
CA VAL A 98 -6.22 4.53 -10.71
C VAL A 98 -7.46 4.32 -9.81
N ILE A 99 -8.20 3.22 -10.01
CA ILE A 99 -9.42 2.91 -9.22
C ILE A 99 -9.07 2.77 -7.75
N ILE A 100 -8.07 1.94 -7.41
CA ILE A 100 -7.62 1.73 -6.03
C ILE A 100 -7.17 3.06 -5.42
N SER A 101 -6.34 3.82 -6.14
CA SER A 101 -5.80 5.08 -5.63
C SER A 101 -6.88 6.14 -5.43
N LYS A 102 -7.84 6.27 -6.35
CA LYS A 102 -8.97 7.19 -6.20
C LYS A 102 -9.85 6.82 -5.01
N SER A 103 -10.09 5.53 -4.79
CA SER A 103 -10.89 5.04 -3.65
C SER A 103 -10.22 5.37 -2.32
N LEU A 104 -8.92 5.14 -2.21
CA LEU A 104 -8.13 5.45 -1.00
C LEU A 104 -8.08 6.95 -0.74
N VAL A 105 -7.81 7.76 -1.77
CA VAL A 105 -7.80 9.24 -1.65
C VAL A 105 -9.18 9.78 -1.23
N ALA A 106 -10.27 9.20 -1.73
CA ALA A 106 -11.62 9.58 -1.33
C ALA A 106 -11.95 9.24 0.15
N CYS A 107 -11.21 8.30 0.73
CA CYS A 107 -11.25 7.96 2.16
C CYS A 107 -10.21 8.73 2.99
N ASN A 108 -9.50 9.71 2.43
CA ASN A 108 -8.38 10.43 3.05
C ASN A 108 -7.19 9.54 3.45
N ILE A 109 -7.07 8.36 2.86
CA ILE A 109 -5.94 7.45 3.09
C ILE A 109 -4.80 7.84 2.14
N PRO A 110 -3.62 8.20 2.66
CA PRO A 110 -2.47 8.51 1.81
C PRO A 110 -2.04 7.27 1.02
N VAL A 111 -1.90 7.41 -0.30
CA VAL A 111 -1.46 6.33 -1.17
C VAL A 111 -0.30 6.77 -2.05
N ARG A 112 0.76 5.97 -2.08
CA ARG A 112 1.85 6.07 -3.04
C ARG A 112 1.73 4.94 -4.04
N VAL A 113 1.90 5.25 -5.32
CA VAL A 113 1.87 4.26 -6.40
C VAL A 113 3.24 4.22 -7.06
N THR A 114 3.82 3.05 -7.06
CA THR A 114 5.14 2.81 -7.63
C THR A 114 5.05 1.63 -8.60
N ARG A 115 5.60 1.77 -9.78
CA ARG A 115 5.82 0.63 -10.67
C ARG A 115 7.26 0.16 -10.57
N PHE A 116 7.49 -1.14 -10.75
CA PHE A 116 8.83 -1.70 -10.78
C PHE A 116 9.03 -2.59 -12.01
N CYS A 117 10.24 -2.62 -12.48
CA CYS A 117 10.70 -3.60 -13.48
C CYS A 117 12.20 -3.83 -13.31
N SER A 118 12.72 -4.91 -13.84
CA SER A 118 14.14 -5.21 -13.84
C SER A 118 14.73 -5.04 -15.24
N VAL A 119 15.82 -4.29 -15.32
CA VAL A 119 16.55 -4.04 -16.56
C VAL A 119 18.03 -4.31 -16.31
N ARG A 120 18.61 -5.25 -17.05
CA ARG A 120 20.03 -5.64 -16.92
C ARG A 120 20.45 -5.96 -15.48
N GLY A 121 19.59 -6.65 -14.71
CA GLY A 121 19.85 -7.05 -13.36
C GLY A 121 19.63 -5.96 -12.29
N TYR A 122 19.21 -4.77 -12.67
CA TYR A 122 18.83 -3.69 -11.76
C TYR A 122 17.32 -3.58 -11.67
N THR A 123 16.78 -3.55 -10.47
CA THR A 123 15.36 -3.24 -10.25
C THR A 123 15.18 -1.73 -10.22
N VAL A 124 14.36 -1.22 -11.12
CA VAL A 124 14.06 0.20 -11.27
C VAL A 124 12.68 0.48 -10.73
N PHE A 125 12.61 1.43 -9.78
CA PHE A 125 11.35 1.94 -9.24
C PHE A 125 11.01 3.28 -9.89
N HIS A 126 9.76 3.42 -10.30
CA HIS A 126 9.25 4.68 -10.79
C HIS A 126 7.98 5.06 -10.03
N ILE A 127 8.07 6.12 -9.24
CA ILE A 127 6.94 6.63 -8.46
C ILE A 127 6.00 7.36 -9.43
N LEU A 128 4.80 6.82 -9.60
CA LEU A 128 3.75 7.39 -10.44
C LEU A 128 2.90 8.39 -9.65
N LYS A 129 2.73 8.15 -8.35
CA LYS A 129 1.98 9.02 -7.43
C LYS A 129 2.66 9.03 -6.06
N SER A 130 2.89 10.20 -5.51
CA SER A 130 3.39 10.37 -4.15
C SER A 130 2.22 10.47 -3.15
N PHE A 131 2.50 10.27 -1.85
CA PHE A 131 1.52 10.50 -0.77
C PHE A 131 0.92 11.90 -0.77
N ARG A 132 1.70 12.93 -1.18
CA ARG A 132 1.26 14.33 -1.21
C ARG A 132 0.38 14.67 -2.40
N ASP A 133 0.38 13.85 -3.44
CA ASP A 133 -0.39 14.11 -4.66
C ASP A 133 -1.85 13.73 -4.44
N LYS A 134 -2.75 14.70 -4.62
CA LYS A 134 -4.20 14.43 -4.60
C LYS A 134 -4.72 13.86 -5.91
N LYS A 135 -4.04 14.14 -7.03
CA LYS A 135 -4.43 13.68 -8.37
C LYS A 135 -3.83 12.30 -8.65
N CYS A 136 -4.60 11.47 -9.34
CA CYS A 136 -4.20 10.12 -9.73
C CYS A 136 -3.84 10.00 -11.23
N ASP A 137 -3.81 11.12 -11.97
CA ASP A 137 -3.63 11.11 -13.42
C ASP A 137 -2.27 10.59 -13.86
N ASN A 138 -1.22 10.82 -13.07
CA ASN A 138 0.13 10.34 -13.37
C ASN A 138 0.24 8.81 -13.38
N ILE A 139 -0.73 8.09 -12.81
CA ILE A 139 -0.76 6.62 -12.84
C ILE A 139 -0.95 6.12 -14.27
N PHE A 140 -1.61 6.89 -15.14
CA PHE A 140 -1.72 6.55 -16.55
C PHE A 140 -0.38 6.55 -17.30
N ASN A 141 0.70 7.07 -16.69
CA ASN A 141 2.07 6.92 -17.20
C ASN A 141 2.64 5.51 -16.97
N TYR A 142 1.86 4.60 -16.39
CA TYR A 142 2.24 3.20 -16.28
C TYR A 142 2.49 2.60 -17.67
N TYR A 143 3.59 1.90 -17.81
CA TYR A 143 3.89 1.07 -18.97
C TYR A 143 4.68 -0.17 -18.56
N ALA A 144 4.46 -1.28 -19.24
CA ALA A 144 5.13 -2.55 -19.00
C ALA A 144 6.37 -2.65 -19.89
N ALA A 145 7.52 -3.00 -19.29
CA ALA A 145 8.78 -3.22 -20.00
C ALA A 145 9.80 -3.92 -19.08
N GLY A 146 10.67 -4.75 -19.66
CA GLY A 146 11.74 -5.41 -18.90
C GLY A 146 11.31 -6.72 -18.25
N TRP A 147 12.08 -7.15 -17.27
CA TRP A 147 11.90 -8.38 -16.51
C TRP A 147 11.36 -8.05 -15.10
N ASN A 148 11.12 -9.06 -14.26
CA ASN A 148 10.76 -8.84 -12.86
C ASN A 148 11.61 -9.70 -11.92
N ARG A 149 12.24 -9.00 -10.95
CA ARG A 149 12.83 -9.59 -9.76
C ARG A 149 12.01 -9.17 -8.56
N ASP A 150 11.01 -9.98 -8.24
CA ASP A 150 10.06 -9.65 -7.18
C ASP A 150 10.75 -9.54 -5.82
N GLY A 151 11.70 -10.42 -5.50
CA GLY A 151 12.47 -10.33 -4.25
C GLY A 151 13.22 -9.00 -4.10
N LEU A 152 13.93 -8.55 -5.15
CA LEU A 152 14.58 -7.22 -5.10
C LEU A 152 13.58 -6.07 -5.03
N ALA A 153 12.41 -6.23 -5.66
CA ALA A 153 11.36 -5.23 -5.57
C ALA A 153 10.79 -5.12 -4.14
N PHE A 154 10.58 -6.25 -3.47
CA PHE A 154 10.09 -6.27 -2.09
C PHE A 154 11.12 -5.73 -1.10
N ARG A 155 12.39 -6.09 -1.27
CA ARG A 155 13.49 -5.49 -0.50
C ARG A 155 13.61 -3.98 -0.74
N GLY A 156 13.46 -3.56 -1.99
CA GLY A 156 13.51 -2.15 -2.37
C GLY A 156 12.37 -1.33 -1.79
N ILE A 157 11.13 -1.85 -1.80
CA ILE A 157 9.99 -1.13 -1.20
C ILE A 157 10.14 -1.07 0.33
N GLY A 158 10.67 -2.11 0.97
CA GLY A 158 11.00 -2.09 2.40
C GLY A 158 11.95 -0.93 2.74
N LYS A 159 13.04 -0.75 1.99
CA LYS A 159 13.95 0.39 2.17
C LYS A 159 13.31 1.75 1.90
N ILE A 160 12.41 1.83 0.92
CA ILE A 160 11.67 3.06 0.64
C ILE A 160 10.74 3.41 1.81
N LEU A 161 10.12 2.41 2.44
CA LEU A 161 9.30 2.58 3.65
C LEU A 161 10.13 3.09 4.82
N ASP A 162 11.31 2.51 5.06
CA ASP A 162 12.22 2.95 6.12
C ASP A 162 12.67 4.41 5.94
N MET A 163 12.93 4.82 4.69
CA MET A 163 13.38 6.18 4.37
C MET A 163 12.25 7.21 4.35
N ASN A 164 11.04 6.80 4.01
CA ASN A 164 9.86 7.65 3.87
C ASN A 164 8.63 6.94 4.45
N PRO A 165 8.54 6.81 5.77
CA PRO A 165 7.48 6.01 6.42
C PRO A 165 6.08 6.59 6.26
N GLY A 166 5.89 7.76 5.64
CA GLY A 166 4.58 8.40 5.54
C GLY A 166 4.17 9.09 6.85
N VAL A 167 2.87 9.32 7.03
CA VAL A 167 2.32 10.07 8.16
C VAL A 167 1.76 9.15 9.25
N ALA A 168 1.35 7.95 8.88
CA ALA A 168 0.72 6.99 9.79
C ALA A 168 1.71 5.94 10.31
N ASP A 169 1.45 5.42 11.52
CA ASP A 169 2.27 4.36 12.14
C ASP A 169 2.10 2.99 11.46
N ARG A 170 1.01 2.78 10.74
CA ARG A 170 0.69 1.52 10.06
C ARG A 170 0.85 1.69 8.56
N HIS A 171 1.47 0.70 7.92
CA HIS A 171 1.69 0.66 6.48
C HIS A 171 1.06 -0.59 5.87
N LEU A 172 0.32 -0.42 4.79
CA LEU A 172 -0.20 -1.50 3.98
C LEU A 172 0.50 -1.48 2.62
N VAL A 173 1.12 -2.57 2.24
CA VAL A 173 1.69 -2.74 0.90
C VAL A 173 0.76 -3.65 0.09
N ILE A 174 0.25 -3.12 -1.01
CA ILE A 174 -0.57 -3.86 -1.98
C ILE A 174 0.29 -4.09 -3.23
N ILE A 175 0.44 -5.34 -3.61
CA ILE A 175 1.27 -5.72 -4.76
C ILE A 175 0.37 -6.30 -5.85
N LEU A 176 0.44 -5.74 -7.06
CA LEU A 176 -0.21 -6.28 -8.26
C LEU A 176 0.85 -6.88 -9.17
N THR A 177 1.01 -8.20 -9.11
CA THR A 177 1.96 -9.00 -9.89
C THR A 177 1.29 -10.29 -10.37
N ASP A 178 1.87 -10.96 -11.35
CA ASP A 178 1.48 -12.34 -11.73
C ASP A 178 2.18 -13.41 -10.88
N ALA A 179 3.05 -12.96 -9.99
CA ALA A 179 3.86 -13.84 -9.14
C ALA A 179 4.69 -14.87 -9.94
N ALA A 180 5.13 -14.47 -11.15
CA ALA A 180 6.00 -15.26 -12.00
C ALA A 180 7.34 -14.53 -12.22
N PRO A 181 8.16 -14.37 -11.16
CA PRO A 181 9.41 -13.64 -11.23
C PRO A 181 10.41 -14.34 -12.17
N ASN A 182 10.98 -13.56 -13.10
CA ASN A 182 11.95 -14.04 -14.06
C ASN A 182 12.88 -12.90 -14.48
N ASP A 183 14.19 -13.19 -14.61
CA ASP A 183 15.16 -12.24 -15.13
C ASP A 183 16.14 -12.95 -16.07
N SER A 184 16.55 -12.26 -17.14
CA SER A 184 17.58 -12.73 -18.07
C SER A 184 18.99 -12.74 -17.48
N GLN A 185 19.19 -12.02 -16.38
CA GLN A 185 20.48 -12.00 -15.70
C GLN A 185 20.59 -13.13 -14.68
N ARG A 186 21.67 -13.90 -14.79
CA ARG A 186 21.97 -14.95 -13.82
C ARG A 186 22.31 -14.36 -12.44
N ILE A 187 21.99 -15.10 -11.40
CA ILE A 187 22.54 -14.86 -10.08
C ILE A 187 24.02 -15.23 -10.10
N LEU A 188 24.86 -14.31 -9.66
CA LEU A 188 26.30 -14.53 -9.58
C LEU A 188 26.64 -15.62 -8.56
N PRO A 189 27.74 -16.35 -8.77
CA PRO A 189 28.22 -17.32 -7.77
C PRO A 189 28.44 -16.67 -6.40
N SER A 190 28.02 -17.36 -5.35
CA SER A 190 28.26 -16.98 -3.95
C SER A 190 28.96 -18.12 -3.19
N GLN A 191 29.30 -17.89 -1.92
CA GLN A 191 29.91 -18.94 -1.08
C GLN A 191 28.97 -20.16 -0.90
N ASP A 192 27.65 -19.90 -0.83
CA ASP A 192 26.62 -20.92 -0.67
C ASP A 192 26.23 -21.58 -1.99
N SER A 193 26.51 -20.92 -3.12
CA SER A 193 26.19 -21.40 -4.46
C SER A 193 27.35 -21.09 -5.42
N PRO A 194 28.31 -21.98 -5.55
CA PRO A 194 29.52 -21.79 -6.37
C PRO A 194 29.25 -21.71 -7.88
N PHE A 195 28.07 -22.12 -8.32
CA PHE A 195 27.65 -22.01 -9.73
C PHE A 195 26.54 -20.95 -9.84
N GLY A 196 26.67 -20.01 -10.77
CA GLY A 196 25.62 -19.04 -11.03
C GLY A 196 24.34 -19.74 -11.50
N HIS A 197 23.18 -19.27 -11.01
CA HIS A 197 21.86 -19.80 -11.34
C HIS A 197 21.08 -18.83 -12.21
N ASP A 198 20.20 -19.37 -13.04
CA ASP A 198 19.18 -18.55 -13.70
C ASP A 198 18.14 -18.10 -12.66
N TYR A 199 17.68 -16.85 -12.73
CA TYR A 199 16.64 -16.33 -11.85
C TYR A 199 15.27 -16.69 -12.44
N SER A 200 14.82 -17.90 -12.17
CA SER A 200 13.54 -18.45 -12.65
C SER A 200 13.03 -19.52 -11.69
N ASP A 201 11.78 -19.92 -11.89
CA ASP A 201 11.12 -21.04 -11.22
C ASP A 201 11.21 -20.95 -9.67
N ASP A 202 11.52 -22.07 -9.02
CA ASP A 202 11.53 -22.19 -7.56
C ASP A 202 12.52 -21.22 -6.87
N ILE A 203 13.65 -20.91 -7.51
CA ILE A 203 14.68 -20.02 -6.95
C ILE A 203 14.11 -18.60 -6.83
N SER A 204 13.47 -18.13 -7.89
CA SER A 204 12.92 -16.79 -7.92
C SER A 204 11.70 -16.64 -7.00
N VAL A 205 10.88 -17.68 -6.88
CA VAL A 205 9.73 -17.72 -5.96
C VAL A 205 10.17 -17.75 -4.51
N ASN A 206 11.19 -18.52 -4.19
CA ASN A 206 11.75 -18.59 -2.83
C ASN A 206 12.39 -17.26 -2.41
N ASP A 207 13.17 -16.61 -3.28
CA ASP A 207 13.72 -15.27 -3.04
C ASP A 207 12.60 -14.25 -2.74
N ALA A 208 11.53 -14.25 -3.54
CA ALA A 208 10.39 -13.40 -3.29
C ALA A 208 9.69 -13.70 -1.96
N ALA A 209 9.54 -14.99 -1.61
CA ALA A 209 8.89 -15.41 -0.38
C ALA A 209 9.69 -15.03 0.87
N GLU A 210 11.02 -15.12 0.82
CA GLU A 210 11.92 -14.70 1.91
C GLU A 210 11.82 -13.19 2.14
N GLU A 211 11.85 -12.40 1.07
CA GLU A 211 11.77 -10.95 1.16
C GLU A 211 10.40 -10.42 1.60
N VAL A 212 9.32 -11.15 1.34
CA VAL A 212 7.99 -10.81 1.89
C VAL A 212 7.92 -11.07 3.40
N ARG A 213 8.59 -12.11 3.90
CA ARG A 213 8.60 -12.43 5.33
C ARG A 213 9.42 -11.43 6.15
N ALA A 214 10.46 -10.84 5.57
CA ALA A 214 11.34 -9.91 6.26
C ALA A 214 10.60 -8.67 6.82
N PRO A 215 9.79 -7.92 6.05
CA PRO A 215 9.02 -6.78 6.57
C PRO A 215 7.94 -7.19 7.58
N VAL A 216 7.33 -8.37 7.45
CA VAL A 216 6.30 -8.84 8.39
C VAL A 216 6.90 -9.10 9.78
N SER A 217 8.17 -9.49 9.88
CA SER A 217 8.84 -9.67 11.16
C SER A 217 9.06 -8.37 11.95
N TYR A 218 9.11 -7.22 11.28
CA TYR A 218 9.21 -5.90 11.93
C TYR A 218 7.88 -5.43 12.55
N THR A 219 6.74 -5.92 12.10
CA THR A 219 5.43 -5.53 12.62
C THR A 219 5.07 -6.19 13.95
N HIS A 220 5.79 -7.23 14.36
CA HIS A 220 5.56 -7.95 15.62
C HIS A 220 6.46 -7.51 16.78
N LEU A 221 7.33 -6.53 16.58
CA LEU A 221 8.33 -6.09 17.58
C LEU A 221 8.07 -4.67 18.12
N ARG A 222 6.84 -4.15 18.00
CA ARG A 222 6.43 -2.90 18.66
C ARG A 222 5.17 -3.07 19.49
#